data_cb717a2bd0dc25fdec5eef9da2140d7d
#
_entry.id   cb717a2bd0dc25fdec5eef9da2140d7d
#
_cell.length_a   1.000
_cell.length_b   1.000
_cell.length_c   1.000
_cell.angle_alpha   90.00
_cell.angle_beta   90.00
_cell.angle_gamma   90.00
#
_symmetry.space_group_name_H-M   'P 1'
#
loop_
_entity.id
_entity.type
_entity.pdbx_description
1 polymer ?
#
loop_
_entity_poly.entity_id
_entity_poly.type
_entity_poly.pdbx_seq_one_letter_code
_entity_poly.pdbx_strand_id
1 'polypeptide(L)'
;MFDTSSNNKSIRFIDLFAGIGGIRIPFDELGYKCVFSSEWDKAAQLTYIANFGEKPYGDITKIEAEEIPQHDLLLAGFPCQAFSIIGKRLGFEDIRGTMFFEVARILKHHNPSAILLENVKQLVTHDKGRTFKTILEVLAQLGYHVKWKILNALDFGVPQRRERVIIVGFKSKERCG
;
A
#
# COMPACT_ATOMS: atom_id res chain seq x y z
N MET A 1 -5.52 8.21 41.10
CA MET A 1 -5.03 6.96 40.50
C MET A 1 -5.79 6.80 39.20
N PHE A 2 -5.21 7.20 38.09
CA PHE A 2 -5.83 6.99 36.75
C PHE A 2 -5.46 5.60 36.31
N ASP A 3 -6.48 4.79 36.05
CA ASP A 3 -6.35 3.43 35.54
C ASP A 3 -5.82 3.50 34.09
N THR A 4 -4.56 3.12 33.88
CA THR A 4 -3.86 3.11 32.59
C THR A 4 -3.92 1.73 31.94
N SER A 5 -4.94 0.93 32.19
CA SER A 5 -5.17 -0.33 31.49
C SER A 5 -5.93 -0.12 30.16
N SER A 6 -5.46 0.80 29.31
CA SER A 6 -5.84 0.76 27.90
C SER A 6 -5.10 -0.42 27.25
N ASN A 7 -5.86 -1.42 26.85
CA ASN A 7 -5.45 -2.55 26.02
C ASN A 7 -4.80 -2.02 24.72
N ASN A 8 -3.50 -1.75 24.79
CA ASN A 8 -2.74 -1.20 23.66
C ASN A 8 -2.48 -2.34 22.65
N LYS A 9 -3.52 -2.74 21.94
CA LYS A 9 -3.42 -3.73 20.87
C LYS A 9 -2.52 -3.14 19.79
N SER A 10 -1.33 -3.72 19.59
CA SER A 10 -0.41 -3.29 18.53
C SER A 10 -1.13 -3.29 17.19
N ILE A 11 -0.99 -2.20 16.42
CA ILE A 11 -1.53 -2.09 15.07
C ILE A 11 -0.89 -3.17 14.20
N ARG A 12 -1.73 -3.93 13.51
CA ARG A 12 -1.29 -4.98 12.58
C ARG A 12 -1.31 -4.44 11.16
N PHE A 13 -0.27 -4.70 10.41
CA PHE A 13 -0.20 -4.28 9.02
C PHE A 13 0.25 -5.40 8.09
N ILE A 14 -0.06 -5.22 6.81
CA ILE A 14 0.45 -6.04 5.72
C ILE A 14 1.29 -5.17 4.78
N ASP A 15 2.29 -5.79 4.12
CA ASP A 15 3.20 -5.14 3.18
C ASP A 15 3.15 -5.86 1.83
N LEU A 16 2.47 -5.27 0.85
CA LEU A 16 2.29 -5.83 -0.49
C LEU A 16 3.32 -5.24 -1.45
N PHE A 17 3.85 -6.08 -2.34
CA PHE A 17 4.95 -5.70 -3.25
C PHE A 17 6.14 -5.19 -2.44
N ALA A 18 6.46 -5.93 -1.38
CA ALA A 18 7.31 -5.47 -0.29
C ALA A 18 8.76 -5.15 -0.72
N GLY A 19 9.21 -5.69 -1.87
CA GLY A 19 10.58 -5.51 -2.31
C GLY A 19 11.57 -6.00 -1.26
N ILE A 20 12.48 -5.13 -0.85
CA ILE A 20 13.44 -5.38 0.24
C ILE A 20 12.92 -4.94 1.62
N GLY A 21 11.66 -4.47 1.71
CA GLY A 21 10.99 -4.07 2.95
C GLY A 21 11.15 -2.58 3.33
N GLY A 22 11.50 -1.72 2.38
CA GLY A 22 11.76 -0.30 2.68
C GLY A 22 10.58 0.46 3.27
N ILE A 23 9.33 0.12 2.88
CA ILE A 23 8.13 0.75 3.43
C ILE A 23 7.84 0.21 4.84
N ARG A 24 8.16 -1.04 5.13
CA ARG A 24 7.94 -1.70 6.41
C ARG A 24 8.74 -1.09 7.56
N ILE A 25 10.00 -0.72 7.33
CA ILE A 25 10.95 -0.29 8.36
C ILE A 25 10.35 0.71 9.37
N PRO A 26 9.80 1.87 8.96
CA PRO A 26 9.29 2.85 9.92
C PRO A 26 8.08 2.35 10.74
N PHE A 27 7.35 1.36 10.24
CA PHE A 27 6.21 0.81 10.99
C PHE A 27 6.66 -0.22 12.03
N ASP A 28 7.70 -1.00 11.77
CA ASP A 28 8.33 -1.86 12.77
C ASP A 28 8.97 -1.00 13.89
N GLU A 29 9.62 0.13 13.55
CA GLU A 29 10.17 1.08 14.52
C GLU A 29 9.10 1.72 15.42
N LEU A 30 7.88 1.92 14.90
CA LEU A 30 6.72 2.38 15.68
C LEU A 30 6.10 1.28 16.56
N GLY A 31 6.64 0.06 16.53
CA GLY A 31 6.12 -1.07 17.28
C GLY A 31 4.87 -1.71 16.68
N TYR A 32 4.57 -1.44 15.41
CA TYR A 32 3.48 -2.10 14.69
C TYR A 32 3.91 -3.51 14.29
N LYS A 33 2.95 -4.40 14.08
CA LYS A 33 3.22 -5.80 13.76
C LYS A 33 2.91 -6.09 12.29
N CYS A 34 3.92 -6.45 11.50
CA CYS A 34 3.72 -7.04 10.20
C CYS A 34 3.12 -8.45 10.38
N VAL A 35 1.95 -8.70 9.79
CA VAL A 35 1.26 -10.00 9.88
C VAL A 35 1.25 -10.74 8.56
N PHE A 36 1.61 -10.07 7.47
CA PHE A 36 1.70 -10.63 6.13
C PHE A 36 2.54 -9.73 5.24
N SER A 37 3.34 -10.33 4.37
CA SER A 37 4.05 -9.62 3.31
C SER A 37 4.07 -10.45 2.04
N SER A 38 4.05 -9.81 0.87
CA SER A 38 4.16 -10.48 -0.42
C SER A 38 5.19 -9.81 -1.31
N GLU A 39 6.02 -10.64 -1.97
CA GLU A 39 7.01 -10.21 -2.97
C GLU A 39 7.28 -11.39 -3.92
N TRP A 40 7.22 -11.16 -5.22
CA TRP A 40 7.42 -12.23 -6.21
C TRP A 40 8.88 -12.40 -6.62
N ASP A 41 9.68 -11.31 -6.59
CA ASP A 41 11.09 -11.33 -6.97
C ASP A 41 11.92 -12.06 -5.94
N LYS A 42 12.57 -13.14 -6.36
CA LYS A 42 13.36 -13.98 -5.45
C LYS A 42 14.58 -13.29 -4.87
N ALA A 43 15.21 -12.37 -5.61
CA ALA A 43 16.37 -11.64 -5.12
C ALA A 43 15.96 -10.63 -4.04
N ALA A 44 14.83 -9.93 -4.26
CA ALA A 44 14.22 -9.06 -3.25
C ALA A 44 13.81 -9.85 -2.00
N GLN A 45 13.20 -11.04 -2.16
CA GLN A 45 12.86 -11.92 -1.03
C GLN A 45 14.08 -12.28 -0.17
N LEU A 46 15.22 -12.59 -0.78
CA LEU A 46 16.44 -12.91 -0.03
C LEU A 46 16.90 -11.74 0.84
N THR A 47 16.88 -10.53 0.29
CA THR A 47 17.20 -9.32 1.05
C THR A 47 16.17 -9.04 2.14
N TYR A 48 14.88 -9.24 1.86
CA TYR A 48 13.80 -9.10 2.84
C TYR A 48 13.99 -10.06 4.02
N ILE A 49 14.33 -11.34 3.73
CA ILE A 49 14.61 -12.34 4.77
C ILE A 49 15.83 -11.91 5.63
N ALA A 50 16.89 -11.39 5.00
CA ALA A 50 18.05 -10.91 5.73
C ALA A 50 17.72 -9.72 6.65
N ASN A 51 16.79 -8.84 6.23
CA ASN A 51 16.38 -7.67 7.01
C ASN A 51 15.42 -8.00 8.17
N PHE A 52 14.49 -8.93 7.98
CA PHE A 52 13.38 -9.14 8.91
C PHE A 52 13.30 -10.56 9.49
N GLY A 53 14.12 -11.49 9.03
CA GLY A 53 14.07 -12.90 9.47
C GLY A 53 12.84 -13.68 8.99
N GLU A 54 12.00 -13.07 8.18
CA GLU A 54 10.73 -13.62 7.69
C GLU A 54 10.75 -13.74 6.18
N LYS A 55 10.23 -14.82 5.63
CA LYS A 55 10.09 -14.99 4.19
C LYS A 55 8.75 -14.40 3.74
N PRO A 56 8.73 -13.42 2.82
CA PRO A 56 7.47 -12.94 2.25
C PRO A 56 6.80 -14.05 1.43
N TYR A 57 5.47 -14.03 1.40
CA TYR A 57 4.69 -14.83 0.46
C TYR A 57 5.05 -14.42 -0.97
N GLY A 58 4.76 -15.28 -1.93
CA GLY A 58 5.14 -15.05 -3.32
C GLY A 58 4.26 -14.02 -4.04
N ASP A 59 3.88 -14.38 -5.26
CA ASP A 59 3.04 -13.57 -6.15
C ASP A 59 1.64 -13.37 -5.58
N ILE A 60 1.28 -12.13 -5.27
CA ILE A 60 -0.01 -11.76 -4.66
C ILE A 60 -1.20 -12.10 -5.55
N THR A 61 -1.01 -12.22 -6.86
CA THR A 61 -2.09 -12.60 -7.80
C THR A 61 -2.53 -14.05 -7.64
N LYS A 62 -1.76 -14.85 -6.90
CA LYS A 62 -2.01 -16.28 -6.64
C LYS A 62 -2.49 -16.55 -5.21
N ILE A 63 -2.72 -15.51 -4.42
CA ILE A 63 -3.14 -15.58 -3.03
C ILE A 63 -4.56 -15.04 -2.93
N GLU A 64 -5.47 -15.85 -2.42
CA GLU A 64 -6.84 -15.41 -2.19
C GLU A 64 -6.90 -14.41 -1.02
N ALA A 65 -7.83 -13.46 -1.09
CA ALA A 65 -7.93 -12.44 -0.05
C ALA A 65 -8.23 -13.04 1.32
N GLU A 66 -8.96 -14.14 1.36
CA GLU A 66 -9.34 -14.90 2.56
C GLU A 66 -8.14 -15.52 3.28
N GLU A 67 -7.05 -15.79 2.57
CA GLU A 67 -5.82 -16.38 3.13
C GLU A 67 -4.97 -15.33 3.86
N ILE A 68 -5.23 -14.04 3.60
CA ILE A 68 -4.50 -12.93 4.20
C ILE A 68 -5.05 -12.65 5.60
N PRO A 69 -4.22 -12.55 6.65
CA PRO A 69 -4.70 -12.25 7.99
C PRO A 69 -5.40 -10.89 8.10
N GLN A 70 -6.36 -10.78 9.04
CA GLN A 70 -6.96 -9.48 9.37
C GLN A 70 -5.90 -8.49 9.83
N HIS A 71 -6.01 -7.24 9.36
CA HIS A 71 -5.04 -6.18 9.61
C HIS A 71 -5.73 -4.81 9.68
N ASP A 72 -5.04 -3.86 10.29
CA ASP A 72 -5.54 -2.50 10.54
C ASP A 72 -5.04 -1.51 9.48
N LEU A 73 -3.87 -1.81 8.87
CA LEU A 73 -3.18 -0.97 7.90
C LEU A 73 -2.68 -1.81 6.72
N LEU A 74 -2.87 -1.33 5.50
CA LEU A 74 -2.29 -1.90 4.29
C LEU A 74 -1.22 -0.97 3.73
N LEU A 75 -0.01 -1.50 3.56
CA LEU A 75 1.11 -0.86 2.87
C LEU A 75 1.28 -1.49 1.50
N ALA A 76 1.49 -0.70 0.44
CA ALA A 76 1.79 -1.24 -0.88
C ALA A 76 2.63 -0.28 -1.75
N GLY A 77 3.80 -0.77 -2.19
CA GLY A 77 4.62 -0.15 -3.24
C GLY A 77 4.37 -0.83 -4.58
N PHE A 78 3.16 -0.71 -5.14
CA PHE A 78 2.79 -1.46 -6.34
C PHE A 78 3.46 -0.93 -7.61
N PRO A 79 3.86 -1.81 -8.57
CA PRO A 79 4.52 -1.39 -9.80
C PRO A 79 3.58 -0.59 -10.70
N CYS A 80 4.13 0.46 -11.34
CA CYS A 80 3.43 1.23 -12.37
C CYS A 80 3.43 0.43 -13.67
N GLN A 81 2.55 -0.55 -13.80
CA GLN A 81 2.28 -1.19 -15.08
C GLN A 81 1.29 -0.37 -15.88
N ALA A 82 1.51 -0.29 -17.19
CA ALA A 82 0.63 0.46 -18.07
C ALA A 82 -0.82 -0.03 -17.92
N PHE A 83 -1.71 0.87 -17.57
CA PHE A 83 -3.16 0.69 -17.65
C PHE A 83 -3.56 0.71 -19.13
N SER A 84 -3.06 -0.26 -19.92
CA SER A 84 -3.18 -0.27 -21.38
C SER A 84 -4.59 -0.58 -21.89
N ILE A 85 -5.54 -0.85 -21.00
CA ILE A 85 -6.91 -1.23 -21.37
C ILE A 85 -7.89 -0.55 -20.41
N ILE A 86 -7.84 0.78 -20.29
CA ILE A 86 -8.92 1.50 -19.64
C ILE A 86 -9.97 1.83 -20.69
N GLY A 87 -10.97 0.95 -20.83
CA GLY A 87 -12.19 1.22 -21.55
C GLY A 87 -13.00 2.35 -20.91
N LYS A 88 -14.04 2.82 -21.56
CA LYS A 88 -14.88 3.97 -21.16
C LYS A 88 -15.74 3.77 -19.88
N ARG A 89 -15.40 2.83 -19.00
CA ARG A 89 -16.13 2.53 -17.76
C ARG A 89 -15.28 2.96 -16.57
N LEU A 90 -15.77 3.92 -15.80
CA LEU A 90 -15.13 4.41 -14.58
C LEU A 90 -15.46 3.46 -13.41
N GLY A 91 -14.43 2.90 -12.76
CA GLY A 91 -14.63 2.13 -11.54
C GLY A 91 -13.74 0.91 -11.36
N PHE A 92 -14.11 0.04 -10.41
CA PHE A 92 -13.36 -1.17 -10.04
C PHE A 92 -13.10 -2.12 -11.22
N GLU A 93 -14.00 -2.16 -12.19
CA GLU A 93 -13.87 -2.98 -13.41
C GLU A 93 -12.73 -2.51 -14.33
N ASP A 94 -12.43 -1.22 -14.34
CA ASP A 94 -11.42 -0.62 -15.23
C ASP A 94 -9.98 -0.90 -14.81
N ILE A 95 -9.77 -1.27 -13.56
CA ILE A 95 -8.44 -1.58 -13.01
C ILE A 95 -8.07 -3.06 -13.10
N ARG A 96 -8.97 -3.91 -13.60
CA ARG A 96 -8.70 -5.35 -13.78
C ARG A 96 -7.44 -5.57 -14.62
N GLY A 97 -6.61 -6.53 -14.18
CA GLY A 97 -5.35 -6.84 -14.84
C GLY A 97 -4.19 -5.90 -14.49
N THR A 98 -4.39 -4.94 -13.60
CA THR A 98 -3.31 -4.12 -13.04
C THR A 98 -2.91 -4.60 -11.64
N MET A 99 -1.68 -4.30 -11.21
CA MET A 99 -1.28 -4.62 -9.83
C MET A 99 -2.06 -3.81 -8.79
N PHE A 100 -2.58 -2.63 -9.13
CA PHE A 100 -3.50 -1.89 -8.27
C PHE A 100 -4.84 -2.63 -8.07
N PHE A 101 -5.27 -3.46 -9.02
CA PHE A 101 -6.45 -4.32 -8.83
C PHE A 101 -6.28 -5.25 -7.63
N GLU A 102 -5.09 -5.82 -7.44
CA GLU A 102 -4.81 -6.69 -6.30
C GLU A 102 -4.90 -5.93 -4.97
N VAL A 103 -4.37 -4.70 -4.93
CA VAL A 103 -4.54 -3.82 -3.77
C VAL A 103 -6.03 -3.59 -3.49
N ALA A 104 -6.79 -3.20 -4.51
CA ALA A 104 -8.22 -2.89 -4.37
C ALA A 104 -9.04 -4.13 -3.98
N ARG A 105 -8.71 -5.33 -4.48
CA ARG A 105 -9.33 -6.61 -4.11
C ARG A 105 -9.16 -6.90 -2.62
N ILE A 106 -7.95 -6.74 -2.12
CA ILE A 106 -7.62 -6.97 -0.71
C ILE A 106 -8.28 -5.90 0.18
N LEU A 107 -8.25 -4.62 -0.23
CA LEU A 107 -8.95 -3.54 0.47
C LEU A 107 -10.44 -3.77 0.58
N LYS A 108 -11.06 -4.28 -0.50
CA LYS A 108 -12.49 -4.60 -0.52
C LYS A 108 -12.86 -5.70 0.45
N HIS A 109 -12.01 -6.73 0.57
CA HIS A 109 -12.25 -7.88 1.45
C HIS A 109 -12.02 -7.53 2.93
N HIS A 110 -10.82 -7.01 3.25
CA HIS A 110 -10.40 -6.80 4.64
C HIS A 110 -10.86 -5.49 5.25
N ASN A 111 -11.09 -4.46 4.41
CA ASN A 111 -11.56 -3.16 4.84
C ASN A 111 -10.72 -2.54 5.99
N PRO A 112 -9.37 -2.51 5.89
CA PRO A 112 -8.52 -1.95 6.93
C PRO A 112 -8.83 -0.47 7.19
N SER A 113 -8.54 0.02 8.40
CA SER A 113 -8.85 1.40 8.78
C SER A 113 -7.97 2.44 8.10
N ALA A 114 -6.77 2.05 7.66
CA ALA A 114 -5.80 2.93 7.02
C ALA A 114 -5.07 2.26 5.86
N ILE A 115 -4.58 3.07 4.92
CA ILE A 115 -3.75 2.65 3.79
C ILE A 115 -2.59 3.62 3.60
N LEU A 116 -1.44 3.09 3.17
CA LEU A 116 -0.34 3.86 2.62
C LEU A 116 0.11 3.18 1.32
N LEU A 117 0.00 3.92 0.23
CA LEU A 117 0.39 3.44 -1.10
C LEU A 117 1.53 4.29 -1.65
N GLU A 118 2.50 3.65 -2.29
CA GLU A 118 3.64 4.30 -2.93
C GLU A 118 3.70 3.96 -4.41
N ASN A 119 4.10 4.93 -5.22
CA ASN A 119 4.40 4.70 -6.62
C ASN A 119 5.37 5.77 -7.17
N VAL A 120 5.86 5.56 -8.38
CA VAL A 120 6.67 6.57 -9.08
C VAL A 120 5.85 7.83 -9.36
N LYS A 121 6.49 9.03 -9.35
CA LYS A 121 5.76 10.30 -9.56
C LYS A 121 5.05 10.35 -10.93
N GLN A 122 5.57 9.64 -11.93
CA GLN A 122 4.98 9.59 -13.27
C GLN A 122 3.56 9.02 -13.29
N LEU A 123 3.15 8.26 -12.26
CA LEU A 123 1.78 7.77 -12.11
C LEU A 123 0.77 8.94 -12.13
N VAL A 124 1.11 10.06 -11.54
CA VAL A 124 0.21 11.25 -11.45
C VAL A 124 -0.10 11.83 -12.83
N THR A 125 0.84 11.77 -13.76
CA THR A 125 0.69 12.31 -15.13
C THR A 125 0.41 11.23 -16.18
N HIS A 126 0.48 9.96 -15.80
CA HIS A 126 0.25 8.84 -16.71
C HIS A 126 -1.11 8.95 -17.38
N ASP A 127 -1.12 8.74 -18.71
CA ASP A 127 -2.32 8.84 -19.52
C ASP A 127 -3.11 10.16 -19.29
N LYS A 128 -2.40 11.29 -19.33
CA LYS A 128 -2.97 12.63 -19.06
C LYS A 128 -3.66 12.75 -17.70
N GLY A 129 -3.18 11.99 -16.70
CA GLY A 129 -3.71 11.96 -15.32
C GLY A 129 -4.93 11.04 -15.14
N ARG A 130 -5.42 10.37 -16.19
CA ARG A 130 -6.60 9.49 -16.09
C ARG A 130 -6.36 8.30 -15.16
N THR A 131 -5.20 7.66 -15.28
CA THR A 131 -4.81 6.55 -14.42
C THR A 131 -4.88 6.91 -12.93
N PHE A 132 -4.27 8.01 -12.56
CA PHE A 132 -4.24 8.45 -11.16
C PHE A 132 -5.62 8.82 -10.65
N LYS A 133 -6.41 9.50 -11.47
CA LYS A 133 -7.82 9.83 -11.16
C LYS A 133 -8.63 8.55 -10.89
N THR A 134 -8.50 7.52 -11.73
CA THR A 134 -9.18 6.23 -11.54
C THR A 134 -8.78 5.58 -10.22
N ILE A 135 -7.49 5.59 -9.85
CA ILE A 135 -7.02 5.07 -8.56
C ILE A 135 -7.72 5.79 -7.40
N LEU A 136 -7.74 7.13 -7.43
CA LEU A 136 -8.40 7.92 -6.38
C LEU A 136 -9.90 7.66 -6.30
N GLU A 137 -10.58 7.51 -7.43
CA GLU A 137 -12.02 7.19 -7.51
C GLU A 137 -12.31 5.80 -6.94
N VAL A 138 -11.51 4.79 -7.26
CA VAL A 138 -11.64 3.44 -6.68
C VAL A 138 -11.44 3.46 -5.17
N LEU A 139 -10.42 4.16 -4.66
CA LEU A 139 -10.20 4.29 -3.21
C LEU A 139 -11.38 5.00 -2.53
N ALA A 140 -11.95 6.04 -3.16
CA ALA A 140 -13.14 6.72 -2.65
C ALA A 140 -14.37 5.80 -2.64
N GLN A 141 -14.59 5.00 -3.70
CA GLN A 141 -15.66 4.00 -3.76
C GLN A 141 -15.51 2.92 -2.68
N LEU A 142 -14.27 2.57 -2.33
CA LEU A 142 -13.95 1.68 -1.22
C LEU A 142 -14.10 2.37 0.16
N GLY A 143 -14.51 3.65 0.21
CA GLY A 143 -14.80 4.40 1.43
C GLY A 143 -13.58 5.02 2.09
N TYR A 144 -12.47 5.19 1.37
CA TYR A 144 -11.29 5.88 1.90
C TYR A 144 -11.31 7.38 1.59
N HIS A 145 -11.08 8.20 2.60
CA HIS A 145 -10.70 9.60 2.45
C HIS A 145 -9.20 9.66 2.25
N VAL A 146 -8.75 10.14 1.08
CA VAL A 146 -7.34 10.09 0.70
C VAL A 146 -6.72 11.48 0.57
N LYS A 147 -5.46 11.58 0.97
CA LYS A 147 -4.54 12.67 0.63
C LYS A 147 -3.31 12.09 -0.07
N TRP A 148 -2.69 12.88 -0.90
CA TRP A 148 -1.47 12.45 -1.58
C TRP A 148 -0.48 13.61 -1.73
N LYS A 149 0.80 13.27 -1.85
CA LYS A 149 1.87 14.22 -2.09
C LYS A 149 3.01 13.54 -2.85
N ILE A 150 3.70 14.31 -3.70
CA ILE A 150 4.99 13.87 -4.25
C ILE A 150 6.06 14.30 -3.26
N LEU A 151 6.86 13.33 -2.81
CA LEU A 151 7.98 13.52 -1.91
C LEU A 151 9.28 13.16 -2.63
N ASN A 152 10.35 13.89 -2.31
CA ASN A 152 11.69 13.60 -2.83
C ASN A 152 12.60 13.16 -1.68
N ALA A 153 13.31 12.06 -1.83
CA ALA A 153 14.22 11.55 -0.81
C ALA A 153 15.30 12.56 -0.39
N LEU A 154 15.70 13.45 -1.30
CA LEU A 154 16.63 14.57 -0.99
C LEU A 154 16.15 15.45 0.16
N ASP A 155 14.84 15.67 0.27
CA ASP A 155 14.24 16.55 1.28
C ASP A 155 14.25 15.91 2.68
N PHE A 156 14.63 14.62 2.75
CA PHE A 156 14.68 13.79 3.97
C PHE A 156 16.09 13.31 4.31
N GLY A 157 17.12 13.98 3.81
CA GLY A 157 18.51 13.69 4.15
C GLY A 157 19.15 12.53 3.38
N VAL A 158 18.48 11.96 2.39
CA VAL A 158 19.05 10.92 1.52
C VAL A 158 19.70 11.56 0.30
N PRO A 159 20.99 11.32 -0.02
CA PRO A 159 21.69 11.95 -1.15
C PRO A 159 21.28 11.31 -2.49
N GLN A 160 20.00 11.16 -2.72
CA GLN A 160 19.41 10.58 -3.93
C GLN A 160 18.18 11.36 -4.36
N ARG A 161 18.14 11.84 -5.61
CA ARG A 161 16.92 12.38 -6.20
C ARG A 161 15.96 11.25 -6.54
N ARG A 162 15.03 10.97 -5.64
CA ARG A 162 14.01 9.91 -5.77
C ARG A 162 12.65 10.50 -5.45
N GLU A 163 11.88 10.84 -6.49
CA GLU A 163 10.54 11.40 -6.34
C GLU A 163 9.50 10.28 -6.40
N ARG A 164 8.62 10.25 -5.40
CA ARG A 164 7.54 9.26 -5.27
C ARG A 164 6.23 9.93 -4.91
N VAL A 165 5.14 9.46 -5.49
CA VAL A 165 3.82 9.79 -4.99
C VAL A 165 3.49 8.88 -3.83
N ILE A 166 3.15 9.48 -2.70
CA ILE A 166 2.65 8.80 -1.51
C ILE A 166 1.18 9.14 -1.38
N ILE A 167 0.34 8.11 -1.25
CA ILE A 167 -1.10 8.21 -1.07
C ILE A 167 -1.42 7.64 0.31
N VAL A 168 -2.05 8.43 1.16
CA VAL A 168 -2.50 8.00 2.49
C VAL A 168 -4.01 8.09 2.55
N GLY A 169 -4.67 7.09 3.07
CA GLY A 169 -6.12 7.06 3.17
C GLY A 169 -6.61 6.49 4.50
N PHE A 170 -7.75 6.98 4.96
CA PHE A 170 -8.42 6.52 6.18
C PHE A 170 -9.92 6.33 5.94
N LYS A 171 -10.52 5.38 6.64
CA LYS A 171 -11.98 5.16 6.64
C LYS A 171 -12.75 6.27 7.35
N SER A 172 -12.15 6.94 8.33
CA SER A 172 -12.74 8.08 9.02
C SER A 172 -12.18 9.39 8.48
N LYS A 173 -13.05 10.34 8.17
CA LYS A 173 -12.68 11.67 7.69
C LYS A 173 -11.87 12.47 8.72
N GLU A 174 -12.14 12.28 10.00
CA GLU A 174 -11.44 12.95 11.11
C GLU A 174 -9.95 12.59 11.19
N ARG A 175 -9.57 11.42 10.71
CA ARG A 175 -8.17 10.94 10.69
C ARG A 175 -7.40 11.39 9.45
N CYS A 176 -8.08 11.96 8.47
CA CYS A 176 -7.47 12.43 7.23
C CYS A 176 -7.07 13.92 7.28
N GLY A 177 -7.24 14.56 8.45
CA GLY A 177 -7.05 15.97 8.78
C GLY A 177 -5.78 16.66 8.29
#